data_15fbf53c153d39a49adc2c9197040dba
#
_entry.id   15fbf53c153d39a49adc2c9197040dba
#
_cell.length_a   1.000
_cell.length_b   1.000
_cell.length_c   1.000
_cell.angle_alpha   90.00
_cell.angle_beta   90.00
_cell.angle_gamma   90.00
#
_symmetry.space_group_name_H-M   'P 1'
#
loop_
_entity.id
_entity.type
_entity.pdbx_description
1 polymer ?
#
loop_
_entity_poly.entity_id
_entity_poly.type
_entity_poly.pdbx_seq_one_letter_code
_entity_poly.pdbx_strand_id
1 'polypeptide(L)'
;MQFSDKTLSKTSLKYELSESIDTSENILSAHTEDVLSGTLNFNKGDNIIILDGQGKTYRGLEGDDTYFISQLLPKNGKVSITDTEGSNLVQIPANTYVDKSLFTKNAARLTLEDGREITISGADKFSYNIGGNITNADKGIDISFSEFAEIFGVYDILNSSGAQNGTISDLYII
;
A
#
# COMPACT_ATOMS: atom_id res chain seq x y z
N MET A 1 9.83 4.88 27.99
CA MET A 1 9.99 3.46 27.66
C MET A 1 11.48 3.15 27.74
N GLN A 2 11.91 2.30 28.70
CA GLN A 2 13.32 1.93 28.82
C GLN A 2 13.54 0.72 27.90
N PHE A 3 14.30 0.90 26.85
CA PHE A 3 14.82 -0.22 26.08
C PHE A 3 16.00 -0.79 26.85
N SER A 4 15.88 -2.01 27.36
CA SER A 4 17.02 -2.77 27.89
C SER A 4 17.97 -3.12 26.74
N ASP A 5 19.27 -3.15 27.03
CA ASP A 5 20.45 -3.29 26.14
C ASP A 5 20.42 -4.39 25.03
N LYS A 6 19.29 -4.67 24.42
CA LYS A 6 19.20 -5.55 23.26
C LYS A 6 19.31 -4.75 21.98
N THR A 7 20.36 -4.98 21.22
CA THR A 7 20.41 -4.58 19.81
C THR A 7 19.41 -5.43 19.07
N LEU A 8 18.21 -4.91 18.85
CA LEU A 8 17.20 -5.59 18.03
C LEU A 8 17.56 -5.41 16.56
N SER A 9 17.63 -6.51 15.83
CA SER A 9 17.65 -6.45 14.37
C SER A 9 16.34 -5.85 13.87
N LYS A 10 16.31 -5.29 12.66
CA LYS A 10 15.09 -4.78 12.03
C LYS A 10 13.98 -5.84 12.00
N THR A 11 14.34 -7.09 11.78
CA THR A 11 13.43 -8.24 11.78
C THR A 11 12.90 -8.56 13.18
N SER A 12 13.76 -8.54 14.21
CA SER A 12 13.35 -8.77 15.61
C SER A 12 12.42 -7.67 16.10
N LEU A 13 12.67 -6.41 15.73
CA LEU A 13 11.80 -5.30 16.10
C LEU A 13 10.39 -5.45 15.47
N LYS A 14 10.31 -5.86 14.22
CA LYS A 14 9.04 -6.13 13.55
C LYS A 14 8.27 -7.27 14.24
N TYR A 15 8.95 -8.35 14.59
CA TYR A 15 8.35 -9.50 15.28
C TYR A 15 7.83 -9.11 16.67
N GLU A 16 8.63 -8.41 17.47
CA GLU A 16 8.22 -7.97 18.82
C GLU A 16 7.09 -6.94 18.75
N LEU A 17 7.03 -6.08 17.74
CA LEU A 17 5.91 -5.16 17.53
C LEU A 17 4.63 -5.92 17.15
N SER A 18 4.73 -6.98 16.36
CA SER A 18 3.56 -7.78 15.96
C SER A 18 3.00 -8.61 17.12
N GLU A 19 3.83 -9.05 18.08
CA GLU A 19 3.39 -9.80 19.26
C GLU A 19 2.83 -8.93 20.40
N SER A 20 3.24 -7.64 20.44
CA SER A 20 2.88 -6.75 21.55
C SER A 20 1.61 -5.92 21.33
N ILE A 21 1.02 -6.00 20.13
CA ILE A 21 -0.15 -5.22 19.77
C ILE A 21 -1.39 -6.03 20.06
N ASP A 22 -2.25 -5.48 20.92
CA ASP A 22 -3.56 -6.01 21.24
C ASP A 22 -4.36 -6.26 19.95
N THR A 23 -4.97 -7.42 19.87
CA THR A 23 -5.58 -7.99 18.64
C THR A 23 -6.78 -7.24 18.08
N SER A 24 -7.12 -6.08 18.61
CA SER A 24 -8.22 -5.24 18.14
C SER A 24 -7.80 -4.21 17.08
N GLU A 25 -6.52 -3.81 17.04
CA GLU A 25 -5.96 -2.95 15.99
C GLU A 25 -4.60 -3.53 15.58
N ASN A 26 -4.55 -4.21 14.45
CA ASN A 26 -3.36 -4.96 14.08
C ASN A 26 -2.49 -4.19 13.08
N ILE A 27 -1.33 -3.71 13.52
CA ILE A 27 -0.26 -3.34 12.61
C ILE A 27 0.45 -4.65 12.21
N LEU A 28 0.14 -5.15 11.03
CA LEU A 28 0.71 -6.39 10.54
C LEU A 28 1.65 -6.10 9.38
N SER A 29 2.92 -6.21 9.64
CA SER A 29 3.93 -6.36 8.62
C SER A 29 4.22 -7.86 8.50
N ALA A 30 3.75 -8.48 7.43
CA ALA A 30 3.99 -9.89 7.19
C ALA A 30 5.40 -10.13 6.62
N HIS A 31 6.41 -9.65 7.32
CA HIS A 31 7.77 -9.97 6.98
C HIS A 31 8.19 -11.26 7.67
N THR A 32 7.91 -12.38 7.02
CA THR A 32 8.60 -13.63 7.31
C THR A 32 9.63 -13.83 6.21
N GLU A 33 10.89 -13.96 6.57
CA GLU A 33 11.98 -14.23 5.62
C GLU A 33 11.72 -15.52 4.80
N ASP A 34 10.85 -16.38 5.29
CA ASP A 34 10.52 -17.67 4.70
C ASP A 34 9.42 -17.60 3.61
N VAL A 35 8.70 -16.50 3.46
CA VAL A 35 7.68 -16.34 2.42
C VAL A 35 8.18 -15.41 1.33
N LEU A 36 8.95 -15.94 0.39
CA LEU A 36 9.52 -15.19 -0.73
C LEU A 36 8.47 -14.76 -1.75
N SER A 37 7.34 -15.44 -1.82
CA SER A 37 6.24 -15.11 -2.74
C SER A 37 4.93 -15.72 -2.25
N GLY A 38 3.80 -15.28 -2.80
CA GLY A 38 2.48 -15.83 -2.52
C GLY A 38 1.51 -14.81 -1.92
N THR A 39 0.33 -15.31 -1.55
CA THR A 39 -0.72 -14.49 -0.95
C THR A 39 -0.60 -14.49 0.56
N LEU A 40 -0.58 -13.30 1.15
CA LEU A 40 -0.62 -13.05 2.58
C LEU A 40 -2.03 -12.63 2.94
N ASN A 41 -2.73 -13.48 3.68
CA ASN A 41 -4.01 -13.16 4.25
C ASN A 41 -3.80 -12.67 5.68
N PHE A 42 -4.36 -11.51 5.99
CA PHE A 42 -4.36 -10.95 7.33
C PHE A 42 -5.58 -11.46 8.12
N ASN A 43 -5.91 -10.86 9.24
CA ASN A 43 -7.10 -11.25 9.99
C ASN A 43 -8.33 -10.46 9.50
N LYS A 44 -9.50 -10.71 10.09
CA LYS A 44 -10.77 -10.09 9.73
C LYS A 44 -11.06 -8.75 10.42
N GLY A 45 -10.11 -8.19 11.13
CA GLY A 45 -10.24 -6.88 11.77
C GLY A 45 -9.54 -5.81 10.94
N ASP A 46 -9.69 -4.54 11.32
CA ASP A 46 -9.04 -3.41 10.68
C ASP A 46 -7.53 -3.53 10.81
N ASN A 47 -6.84 -3.66 9.71
CA ASN A 47 -5.39 -3.90 9.68
C ASN A 47 -4.63 -2.71 9.08
N ILE A 48 -3.44 -2.43 9.58
CA ILE A 48 -2.46 -1.56 8.93
C ILE A 48 -1.39 -2.46 8.31
N ILE A 49 -1.41 -2.55 6.98
CA ILE A 49 -0.61 -3.48 6.20
C ILE A 49 0.53 -2.73 5.51
N ILE A 50 1.75 -2.96 5.97
CA ILE A 50 2.93 -2.33 5.37
C ILE A 50 3.45 -3.22 4.23
N LEU A 51 3.48 -2.66 3.01
CA LEU A 51 4.01 -3.36 1.85
C LEU A 51 5.54 -3.44 1.93
N ASP A 52 6.10 -4.60 2.21
CA ASP A 52 7.51 -4.79 2.48
C ASP A 52 8.17 -5.98 1.78
N GLY A 53 7.40 -6.78 1.06
CA GLY A 53 7.89 -7.99 0.39
C GLY A 53 7.94 -7.89 -1.12
N GLN A 54 8.68 -8.79 -1.76
CA GLN A 54 8.73 -8.94 -3.20
C GLN A 54 7.89 -10.14 -3.65
N GLY A 55 7.13 -9.98 -4.74
CA GLY A 55 6.31 -11.05 -5.31
C GLY A 55 5.12 -11.46 -4.46
N LYS A 56 4.71 -10.61 -3.52
CA LYS A 56 3.61 -10.89 -2.58
C LYS A 56 2.30 -10.25 -3.02
N THR A 57 1.20 -10.93 -2.71
CA THR A 57 -0.15 -10.38 -2.77
C THR A 57 -0.67 -10.21 -1.35
N TYR A 58 -1.10 -9.01 -1.01
CA TYR A 58 -1.61 -8.66 0.32
C TYR A 58 -3.14 -8.61 0.29
N ARG A 59 -3.78 -9.25 1.28
CA ARG A 59 -5.23 -9.28 1.46
C ARG A 59 -5.58 -9.06 2.93
N GLY A 60 -6.25 -7.97 3.24
CA GLY A 60 -6.75 -7.67 4.59
C GLY A 60 -7.89 -8.59 4.99
N LEU A 61 -8.78 -8.95 4.09
CA LEU A 61 -10.02 -9.71 4.26
C LEU A 61 -11.17 -8.79 4.72
N GLU A 62 -11.95 -9.23 5.77
CA GLU A 62 -12.97 -8.40 6.39
C GLU A 62 -12.31 -7.30 7.24
N GLY A 63 -12.94 -6.15 7.36
CA GLY A 63 -12.44 -5.00 8.11
C GLY A 63 -12.12 -3.80 7.23
N ASP A 64 -11.83 -2.67 7.85
CA ASP A 64 -11.42 -1.45 7.17
C ASP A 64 -9.88 -1.37 7.18
N ASP A 65 -9.24 -1.83 6.10
CA ASP A 65 -7.81 -2.05 6.04
C ASP A 65 -7.06 -0.86 5.42
N THR A 66 -5.88 -0.57 5.94
CA THR A 66 -4.98 0.45 5.40
C THR A 66 -3.72 -0.20 4.83
N TYR A 67 -3.50 -0.06 3.53
CA TYR A 67 -2.34 -0.54 2.80
C TYR A 67 -1.33 0.59 2.62
N PHE A 68 -0.20 0.48 3.30
CA PHE A 68 0.83 1.51 3.29
C PHE A 68 1.95 1.18 2.30
N ILE A 69 2.12 2.01 1.27
CA ILE A 69 3.26 1.91 0.33
C ILE A 69 4.51 2.43 1.05
N SER A 70 5.41 1.54 1.40
CA SER A 70 6.53 1.86 2.28
C SER A 70 7.88 1.79 1.58
N GLN A 71 8.86 2.51 2.15
CA GLN A 71 10.27 2.42 1.75
C GLN A 71 10.89 1.04 2.05
N LEU A 72 10.18 0.17 2.77
CA LEU A 72 10.64 -1.19 3.08
C LEU A 72 10.46 -2.14 1.89
N LEU A 73 9.60 -1.79 0.93
CA LEU A 73 9.49 -2.53 -0.32
C LEU A 73 10.82 -2.46 -1.07
N PRO A 74 11.44 -3.61 -1.42
CA PRO A 74 12.72 -3.63 -2.11
C PRO A 74 12.68 -2.90 -3.44
N LYS A 75 13.79 -2.30 -3.86
CA LYS A 75 13.94 -1.74 -5.20
C LYS A 75 13.65 -2.80 -6.26
N ASN A 76 12.96 -2.42 -7.33
CA ASN A 76 12.46 -3.33 -8.37
C ASN A 76 11.50 -4.42 -7.84
N GLY A 77 11.09 -4.35 -6.59
CA GLY A 77 10.12 -5.27 -6.00
C GLY A 77 8.73 -5.06 -6.59
N LYS A 78 8.01 -6.18 -6.81
CA LYS A 78 6.64 -6.15 -7.32
C LYS A 78 5.71 -6.73 -6.28
N VAL A 79 4.63 -6.03 -6.00
CA VAL A 79 3.59 -6.45 -5.05
C VAL A 79 2.21 -6.23 -5.62
N SER A 80 1.25 -6.97 -5.08
CA SER A 80 -0.16 -6.78 -5.40
C SER A 80 -0.96 -6.57 -4.13
N ILE A 81 -1.98 -5.73 -4.22
CA ILE A 81 -3.05 -5.57 -3.24
C ILE A 81 -4.31 -6.14 -3.88
N THR A 82 -5.01 -7.01 -3.17
CA THR A 82 -6.29 -7.55 -3.62
C THR A 82 -7.21 -7.63 -2.42
N ASP A 83 -8.18 -6.73 -2.36
CA ASP A 83 -9.17 -6.67 -1.32
C ASP A 83 -10.47 -6.07 -1.85
N THR A 84 -11.60 -6.58 -1.38
CA THR A 84 -12.94 -6.12 -1.82
C THR A 84 -13.94 -6.09 -0.68
N GLU A 85 -13.49 -6.38 0.54
CA GLU A 85 -14.30 -6.42 1.75
C GLU A 85 -13.92 -5.22 2.64
N GLY A 86 -14.91 -4.56 3.25
CA GLY A 86 -14.68 -3.37 4.09
C GLY A 86 -14.47 -2.06 3.30
N SER A 87 -14.07 -1.01 4.02
CA SER A 87 -13.77 0.34 3.49
C SER A 87 -12.26 0.56 3.49
N ASN A 88 -11.58 0.06 2.47
CA ASN A 88 -10.14 -0.03 2.43
C ASN A 88 -9.46 1.25 1.93
N LEU A 89 -8.27 1.52 2.46
CA LEU A 89 -7.45 2.69 2.13
C LEU A 89 -6.08 2.28 1.59
N VAL A 90 -5.65 2.86 0.48
CA VAL A 90 -4.26 2.80 0.04
C VAL A 90 -3.57 4.12 0.36
N GLN A 91 -2.56 4.07 1.21
CA GLN A 91 -1.79 5.26 1.58
C GLN A 91 -0.51 5.35 0.77
N ILE A 92 -0.38 6.46 0.04
CA ILE A 92 0.80 6.81 -0.75
C ILE A 92 1.48 7.99 -0.07
N PRO A 93 2.58 7.76 0.65
CA PRO A 93 3.19 8.80 1.48
C PRO A 93 3.82 9.91 0.64
N ALA A 94 3.99 11.08 1.27
CA ALA A 94 4.81 12.16 0.73
C ALA A 94 6.23 11.64 0.37
N ASN A 95 6.87 12.31 -0.57
CA ASN A 95 8.17 11.92 -1.14
C ASN A 95 8.14 10.61 -1.95
N THR A 96 6.96 10.18 -2.39
CA THR A 96 6.82 9.08 -3.36
C THR A 96 6.90 9.64 -4.77
N TYR A 97 7.78 9.06 -5.58
CA TYR A 97 7.96 9.43 -6.98
C TYR A 97 7.41 8.33 -7.89
N VAL A 98 6.36 8.64 -8.65
CA VAL A 98 5.71 7.71 -9.57
C VAL A 98 6.15 8.00 -11.00
N ASP A 99 6.91 7.08 -11.60
CA ASP A 99 7.39 7.16 -12.99
C ASP A 99 6.26 6.88 -13.99
N LYS A 100 5.49 5.81 -13.76
CA LYS A 100 4.40 5.38 -14.67
C LYS A 100 3.19 4.90 -13.91
N SER A 101 2.04 5.06 -14.54
CA SER A 101 0.79 4.52 -14.04
C SER A 101 -0.04 3.91 -15.16
N LEU A 102 -0.82 2.89 -14.81
CA LEU A 102 -1.76 2.23 -15.71
C LEU A 102 -3.06 1.98 -14.94
N PHE A 103 -4.18 2.34 -15.53
CA PHE A 103 -5.49 2.22 -14.92
C PHE A 103 -6.44 1.41 -15.81
N THR A 104 -7.32 0.67 -15.17
CA THR A 104 -8.57 0.15 -15.75
C THR A 104 -9.71 0.58 -14.83
N LYS A 105 -10.96 0.34 -15.20
CA LYS A 105 -12.12 0.69 -14.37
C LYS A 105 -12.09 0.13 -12.93
N ASN A 106 -11.29 -0.93 -12.69
CA ASN A 106 -11.24 -1.63 -11.40
C ASN A 106 -9.83 -2.08 -11.01
N ALA A 107 -8.79 -1.58 -11.66
CA ALA A 107 -7.42 -1.86 -11.27
C ALA A 107 -6.51 -0.66 -11.53
N ALA A 108 -5.45 -0.56 -10.71
CA ALA A 108 -4.37 0.39 -10.92
C ALA A 108 -3.02 -0.32 -10.82
N ARG A 109 -2.04 0.17 -11.57
CA ARG A 109 -0.65 -0.22 -11.41
C ARG A 109 0.21 1.04 -11.41
N LEU A 110 1.01 1.17 -10.37
CA LEU A 110 2.01 2.23 -10.22
C LEU A 110 3.39 1.64 -10.38
N THR A 111 4.24 2.29 -11.14
CA THR A 111 5.68 2.03 -11.19
C THR A 111 6.40 3.23 -10.60
N LEU A 112 7.16 3.03 -9.53
CA LEU A 112 7.93 4.07 -8.88
C LEU A 112 9.27 4.27 -9.59
N GLU A 113 9.92 5.41 -9.37
CA GLU A 113 11.21 5.77 -10.00
C GLU A 113 12.30 4.70 -9.81
N ASP A 114 12.32 4.02 -8.67
CA ASP A 114 13.30 2.98 -8.36
C ASP A 114 12.89 1.57 -8.83
N GLY A 115 11.89 1.49 -9.71
CA GLY A 115 11.41 0.26 -10.34
C GLY A 115 10.47 -0.58 -9.49
N ARG A 116 10.09 -0.14 -8.28
CA ARG A 116 9.02 -0.79 -7.52
C ARG A 116 7.71 -0.73 -8.29
N GLU A 117 6.97 -1.83 -8.30
CA GLU A 117 5.68 -1.93 -8.97
C GLU A 117 4.61 -2.38 -7.98
N ILE A 118 3.55 -1.61 -7.88
CA ILE A 118 2.39 -1.88 -7.03
C ILE A 118 1.17 -2.06 -7.92
N THR A 119 0.56 -3.23 -7.88
CA THR A 119 -0.70 -3.52 -8.58
C THR A 119 -1.84 -3.58 -7.57
N ILE A 120 -2.92 -2.86 -7.81
CA ILE A 120 -4.12 -2.80 -6.98
C ILE A 120 -5.27 -3.38 -7.78
N SER A 121 -5.79 -4.53 -7.36
CA SER A 121 -6.96 -5.19 -7.94
C SER A 121 -8.20 -4.81 -7.12
N GLY A 122 -9.32 -4.51 -7.77
CA GLY A 122 -10.49 -3.93 -7.11
C GLY A 122 -10.28 -2.46 -6.74
N ALA A 123 -9.43 -1.75 -7.49
CA ALA A 123 -8.99 -0.38 -7.19
C ALA A 123 -10.14 0.62 -7.01
N ASP A 124 -11.29 0.36 -7.66
CA ASP A 124 -12.53 1.14 -7.53
C ASP A 124 -13.23 0.97 -6.17
N LYS A 125 -12.78 0.03 -5.34
CA LYS A 125 -13.28 -0.23 -3.98
C LYS A 125 -12.45 0.42 -2.90
N PHE A 126 -11.32 1.00 -3.25
CA PHE A 126 -10.41 1.67 -2.32
C PHE A 126 -10.63 3.19 -2.33
N SER A 127 -10.39 3.78 -1.17
CA SER A 127 -10.01 5.18 -1.06
C SER A 127 -8.49 5.31 -1.10
N TYR A 128 -7.99 6.49 -1.42
CA TYR A 128 -6.57 6.76 -1.56
C TYR A 128 -6.19 7.95 -0.69
N ASN A 129 -5.19 7.78 0.17
CA ASN A 129 -4.61 8.89 0.94
C ASN A 129 -3.29 9.30 0.28
N ILE A 130 -3.22 10.54 -0.15
CA ILE A 130 -2.09 11.09 -0.89
C ILE A 130 -1.32 12.08 -0.01
N GLY A 131 -0.02 11.86 0.12
CA GLY A 131 0.88 12.75 0.85
C GLY A 131 0.89 12.53 2.37
N GLY A 132 0.00 11.71 2.91
CA GLY A 132 -0.03 11.42 4.34
C GLY A 132 1.25 10.75 4.85
N ASN A 133 1.61 11.03 6.07
CA ASN A 133 2.77 10.44 6.71
C ASN A 133 2.47 10.06 8.15
N ILE A 134 2.44 8.76 8.42
CA ILE A 134 2.12 8.22 9.75
C ILE A 134 3.18 8.56 10.82
N THR A 135 4.37 8.99 10.42
CA THR A 135 5.46 9.28 11.38
C THR A 135 5.45 10.70 11.91
N ASN A 136 4.88 11.66 11.18
CA ASN A 136 4.83 13.06 11.56
C ASN A 136 3.40 13.62 11.65
N ALA A 137 2.40 12.76 11.66
CA ALA A 137 0.98 13.09 11.77
C ALA A 137 0.42 13.95 10.61
N ASP A 138 1.13 14.04 9.48
CA ASP A 138 0.55 14.61 8.27
C ASP A 138 -0.56 13.69 7.76
N LYS A 139 -1.77 14.25 7.66
CA LYS A 139 -2.96 13.46 7.31
C LYS A 139 -3.08 13.18 5.82
N GLY A 140 -2.39 13.93 4.96
CA GLY A 140 -2.58 13.86 3.52
C GLY A 140 -4.00 14.24 3.08
N ILE A 141 -4.36 13.85 1.88
CA ILE A 141 -5.67 14.11 1.28
C ILE A 141 -6.31 12.79 0.89
N ASP A 142 -7.51 12.54 1.41
CA ASP A 142 -8.30 11.36 1.03
C ASP A 142 -9.09 11.65 -0.23
N ILE A 143 -8.97 10.78 -1.22
CA ILE A 143 -9.61 10.90 -2.53
C ILE A 143 -10.18 9.56 -2.98
N SER A 144 -11.16 9.64 -3.89
CA SER A 144 -11.73 8.47 -4.57
C SER A 144 -10.79 7.90 -5.62
N PHE A 145 -11.09 6.71 -6.12
CA PHE A 145 -10.35 6.11 -7.23
C PHE A 145 -10.37 6.96 -8.52
N SER A 146 -11.51 7.60 -8.82
CA SER A 146 -11.60 8.49 -9.99
C SER A 146 -10.66 9.69 -9.87
N GLU A 147 -10.69 10.37 -8.72
CA GLU A 147 -9.79 11.50 -8.45
C GLU A 147 -8.33 11.06 -8.43
N PHE A 148 -8.06 9.86 -7.93
CA PHE A 148 -6.72 9.27 -7.96
C PHE A 148 -6.22 9.07 -9.40
N ALA A 149 -7.05 8.53 -10.30
CA ALA A 149 -6.70 8.38 -11.71
C ALA A 149 -6.51 9.74 -12.41
N GLU A 150 -7.30 10.75 -12.05
CA GLU A 150 -7.22 12.11 -12.60
C GLU A 150 -5.88 12.80 -12.26
N ILE A 151 -5.29 12.54 -11.09
CA ILE A 151 -3.94 13.02 -10.74
C ILE A 151 -2.91 12.60 -11.80
N PHE A 152 -3.09 11.42 -12.40
CA PHE A 152 -2.23 10.90 -13.46
C PHE A 152 -2.71 11.27 -14.88
N GLY A 153 -3.70 12.14 -15.00
CA GLY A 153 -4.26 12.58 -16.28
C GLY A 153 -5.15 11.54 -16.95
N VAL A 154 -5.73 10.61 -16.20
CA VAL A 154 -6.70 9.62 -16.68
C VAL A 154 -8.09 10.02 -16.19
N TYR A 155 -8.93 10.47 -17.10
CA TYR A 155 -10.27 10.96 -16.80
C TYR A 155 -11.33 9.91 -17.13
N ASP A 156 -12.45 9.96 -16.41
CA ASP A 156 -13.62 9.08 -16.60
C ASP A 156 -13.29 7.57 -16.57
N ILE A 157 -12.36 7.19 -15.71
CA ILE A 157 -11.82 5.82 -15.65
C ILE A 157 -12.90 4.76 -15.39
N LEU A 158 -13.94 5.08 -14.61
CA LEU A 158 -15.01 4.13 -14.26
C LEU A 158 -15.86 3.72 -15.48
N ASN A 159 -15.93 4.55 -16.51
CA ASN A 159 -16.64 4.28 -17.76
C ASN A 159 -15.70 3.76 -18.86
N SER A 160 -14.42 3.58 -18.58
CA SER A 160 -13.46 3.13 -19.58
C SER A 160 -13.70 1.67 -19.99
N SER A 161 -13.50 1.37 -21.27
CA SER A 161 -13.62 0.02 -21.81
C SER A 161 -12.31 -0.77 -21.85
N GLY A 162 -11.20 -0.17 -21.41
CA GLY A 162 -9.87 -0.79 -21.48
C GLY A 162 -8.86 -0.13 -20.56
N ALA A 163 -7.62 -0.57 -20.69
CA ALA A 163 -6.51 -0.01 -19.94
C ALA A 163 -6.10 1.36 -20.50
N GLN A 164 -5.85 2.31 -19.60
CA GLN A 164 -5.38 3.65 -19.90
C GLN A 164 -4.07 3.92 -19.18
N ASN A 165 -3.03 4.30 -19.91
CA ASN A 165 -1.81 4.79 -19.32
C ASN A 165 -2.01 6.20 -18.78
N GLY A 166 -1.43 6.50 -17.63
CA GLY A 166 -1.33 7.85 -17.14
C GLY A 166 -0.56 8.71 -18.16
N THR A 167 -1.07 9.89 -18.41
CA THR A 167 -0.44 10.86 -19.31
C THR A 167 0.56 11.77 -18.59
N ILE A 168 0.48 11.80 -17.26
CA ILE A 168 1.42 12.49 -16.38
C ILE A 168 2.40 11.43 -15.87
N SER A 169 3.65 11.52 -16.33
CA SER A 169 4.79 10.76 -15.81
C SER A 169 5.58 11.63 -14.84
N ASP A 170 6.45 10.97 -14.06
CA ASP A 170 7.33 11.65 -13.13
C ASP A 170 6.56 12.50 -12.08
N LEU A 171 5.45 11.94 -11.58
CA LEU A 171 4.65 12.59 -10.56
C LEU A 171 5.32 12.46 -9.18
N TYR A 172 5.61 13.59 -8.58
CA TYR A 172 6.14 13.67 -7.21
C TYR A 172 5.01 13.99 -6.22
N ILE A 173 4.77 13.08 -5.29
CA ILE A 173 3.80 13.25 -4.21
C ILE A 173 4.43 14.10 -3.09
N ILE A 174 3.83 15.23 -2.80
CA ILE A 174 4.29 16.20 -1.78
C ILE A 174 3.57 15.95 -0.46
#